data_e892ee1f3c9d584d438811241c329de2
#
_entry.id   e892ee1f3c9d584d438811241c329de2
#
_cell.length_a   1.000
_cell.length_b   1.000
_cell.length_c   1.000
_cell.angle_alpha   90.00
_cell.angle_beta   90.00
_cell.angle_gamma   90.00
#
_symmetry.space_group_name_H-M   'P 1'
#
loop_
_entity.id
_entity.type
_entity.pdbx_description
1 polymer ?
#
loop_
_entity_poly.entity_id
_entity_poly.type
_entity_poly.pdbx_seq_one_letter_code
_entity_poly.pdbx_strand_id
1 'polypeptide(L)'
;MTEKESLRISDKQSWKMFRGSSMRTGVSASRIRHKPSLLWVTEVGPIVSSPIVAQGTIYVSTITGRIFALNPSQKKIKWHLNVGSPIVSSPLLHNGILVAATYDSWIKGTSFTGKNFLFGIDTDGGKQIWGYEIPGDVFSSPCLIDDMIIVVGSINNAVYALEGYSGNIRWKLETGGEVWSSPSYNGNEIFIGSDDGFLYCLDIDGKLLWKTKLNGKIRSSSPCLSFDEDQRPSVFIGTYNGGMFCLNQSTGMIRWSKQITKPVMASPAIIKDKAFFGASDKRIYCFHVKDGSSIWHFETGDKIWSSPSISEYDGVMFFGSLDSHIYGIDIHTGRQTWKFPTMNMVDSSAAIASSMMFIGSRDGLLYVFGSETAPHYIR
;
A
#
# COMPACT_ATOMS: atom_id res chain seq x y z
N MET A 1 -11.04 -19.84 -33.72
CA MET A 1 -10.71 -18.86 -32.64
C MET A 1 -10.26 -19.69 -31.47
N THR A 2 -8.98 -19.62 -31.17
CA THR A 2 -8.29 -20.54 -30.25
C THR A 2 -8.44 -20.09 -28.81
N GLU A 3 -8.63 -21.05 -27.88
CA GLU A 3 -8.82 -20.91 -26.42
C GLU A 3 -7.78 -20.08 -25.63
N LYS A 4 -6.85 -19.42 -26.32
CA LYS A 4 -5.76 -18.61 -25.71
C LYS A 4 -6.08 -17.13 -25.49
N GLU A 5 -7.23 -16.63 -25.94
CA GLU A 5 -7.57 -15.19 -25.83
C GLU A 5 -8.39 -14.79 -24.61
N SER A 6 -8.83 -15.71 -23.75
CA SER A 6 -9.81 -15.44 -22.69
C SER A 6 -9.24 -15.12 -21.30
N LEU A 7 -7.92 -14.99 -21.11
CA LEU A 7 -7.30 -14.89 -19.77
C LEU A 7 -6.29 -13.76 -19.61
N ARG A 8 -6.32 -12.73 -20.43
CA ARG A 8 -5.63 -11.49 -20.11
C ARG A 8 -6.55 -10.64 -19.23
N ILE A 9 -6.40 -10.74 -17.90
CA ILE A 9 -6.82 -9.67 -17.00
C ILE A 9 -6.16 -8.41 -17.57
N SER A 10 -6.97 -7.49 -18.11
CA SER A 10 -6.45 -6.25 -18.67
C SER A 10 -5.66 -5.54 -17.58
N ASP A 11 -4.57 -4.85 -17.91
CA ASP A 11 -3.76 -4.10 -16.94
C ASP A 11 -4.60 -3.11 -16.10
N LYS A 12 -5.75 -2.68 -16.62
CA LYS A 12 -6.76 -1.87 -15.90
C LYS A 12 -7.44 -2.57 -14.71
N GLN A 13 -7.29 -3.90 -14.56
CA GLN A 13 -7.87 -4.70 -13.47
C GLN A 13 -6.80 -5.27 -12.51
N SER A 14 -5.56 -4.81 -12.62
CA SER A 14 -4.47 -5.25 -11.76
C SER A 14 -4.23 -4.30 -10.58
N TRP A 15 -3.62 -4.82 -9.51
CA TRP A 15 -3.19 -4.09 -8.32
C TRP A 15 -1.73 -4.49 -8.03
N LYS A 16 -0.79 -3.96 -8.86
CA LYS A 16 0.60 -4.47 -8.99
C LYS A 16 1.54 -4.06 -7.85
N MET A 17 1.13 -3.12 -7.00
CA MET A 17 1.94 -2.60 -5.89
C MET A 17 1.05 -2.07 -4.76
N PHE A 18 1.65 -1.68 -3.65
CA PHE A 18 0.96 -1.03 -2.55
C PHE A 18 0.11 0.14 -3.04
N ARG A 19 -1.19 0.17 -2.68
CA ARG A 19 -2.16 1.19 -3.10
C ARG A 19 -2.49 1.22 -4.60
N GLY A 20 -2.15 0.15 -5.33
CA GLY A 20 -2.56 -0.10 -6.73
C GLY A 20 -1.68 0.54 -7.80
N SER A 21 -1.14 1.72 -7.56
CA SER A 21 -0.33 2.47 -8.53
C SER A 21 0.83 3.22 -7.86
N SER A 22 1.76 3.74 -8.67
CA SER A 22 2.86 4.59 -8.19
C SER A 22 2.38 5.90 -7.55
N MET A 23 1.22 6.42 -7.95
CA MET A 23 0.59 7.60 -7.33
C MET A 23 -0.02 7.31 -5.96
N ARG A 24 -0.18 6.05 -5.57
CA ARG A 24 -0.71 5.62 -4.26
C ARG A 24 -2.13 6.11 -3.95
N THR A 25 -2.97 6.31 -4.94
CA THR A 25 -4.35 6.83 -4.75
C THR A 25 -5.24 5.89 -3.95
N GLY A 26 -4.98 4.58 -3.99
CA GLY A 26 -5.81 3.57 -3.36
C GLY A 26 -7.17 3.39 -4.03
N VAL A 27 -7.29 3.79 -5.29
CA VAL A 27 -8.52 3.72 -6.07
C VAL A 27 -8.43 2.64 -7.13
N SER A 28 -9.47 1.83 -7.25
CA SER A 28 -9.65 0.80 -8.26
C SER A 28 -10.86 1.10 -9.13
N ALA A 29 -10.71 0.90 -10.43
CA ALA A 29 -11.83 0.89 -11.38
C ALA A 29 -12.62 -0.44 -11.32
N SER A 30 -12.14 -1.46 -10.62
CA SER A 30 -12.85 -2.72 -10.43
C SER A 30 -14.08 -2.54 -9.57
N ARG A 31 -15.17 -3.14 -9.99
CA ARG A 31 -16.41 -3.19 -9.20
C ARG A 31 -16.25 -4.11 -8.00
N ILE A 32 -16.81 -3.67 -6.86
CA ILE A 32 -17.06 -4.52 -5.72
C ILE A 32 -18.26 -3.99 -4.95
N ARG A 33 -19.28 -4.81 -4.77
CA ARG A 33 -20.53 -4.40 -4.13
C ARG A 33 -20.30 -3.83 -2.74
N HIS A 34 -21.22 -2.97 -2.27
CA HIS A 34 -21.20 -2.41 -0.90
C HIS A 34 -21.19 -3.48 0.20
N LYS A 35 -21.71 -4.68 -0.09
CA LYS A 35 -21.76 -5.83 0.81
C LYS A 35 -21.18 -7.05 0.09
N PRO A 36 -19.86 -7.16 -0.03
CA PRO A 36 -19.26 -8.32 -0.68
C PRO A 36 -19.39 -9.57 0.19
N SER A 37 -19.61 -10.72 -0.45
CA SER A 37 -19.63 -12.02 0.21
C SER A 37 -18.23 -12.57 0.36
N LEU A 38 -17.98 -13.31 1.44
CA LEU A 38 -16.73 -14.07 1.59
C LEU A 38 -16.76 -15.23 0.58
N LEU A 39 -15.80 -15.24 -0.34
CA LEU A 39 -15.68 -16.29 -1.36
C LEU A 39 -14.83 -17.46 -0.85
N TRP A 40 -13.71 -17.15 -0.18
CA TRP A 40 -12.82 -18.13 0.43
C TRP A 40 -11.77 -17.46 1.31
N VAL A 41 -11.10 -18.27 2.11
CA VAL A 41 -9.92 -17.90 2.91
C VAL A 41 -8.77 -18.87 2.64
N THR A 42 -7.54 -18.41 2.84
CA THR A 42 -6.35 -19.28 2.81
C THR A 42 -5.44 -18.94 3.98
N GLU A 43 -5.05 -19.97 4.72
CA GLU A 43 -4.04 -19.82 5.77
C GLU A 43 -2.65 -19.71 5.14
N VAL A 44 -1.95 -18.60 5.45
CA VAL A 44 -0.59 -18.33 4.96
C VAL A 44 0.34 -17.90 6.09
N GLY A 45 -0.21 -17.59 7.25
CA GLY A 45 0.49 -17.01 8.40
C GLY A 45 0.18 -15.51 8.54
N PRO A 46 0.52 -14.89 9.68
CA PRO A 46 0.13 -13.52 10.01
C PRO A 46 0.58 -12.50 8.96
N ILE A 47 -0.36 -11.67 8.48
CA ILE A 47 -0.19 -10.72 7.38
C ILE A 47 -0.31 -9.29 7.92
N VAL A 48 0.69 -8.46 7.65
CA VAL A 48 0.70 -7.01 7.86
C VAL A 48 0.80 -6.29 6.53
N SER A 49 1.56 -6.86 5.57
CA SER A 49 1.69 -6.36 4.20
C SER A 49 0.33 -6.34 3.48
N SER A 50 0.19 -5.47 2.49
CA SER A 50 -0.98 -5.49 1.61
C SER A 50 -0.75 -6.47 0.46
N PRO A 51 -1.74 -7.32 0.12
CA PRO A 51 -1.63 -8.18 -1.04
C PRO A 51 -1.57 -7.36 -2.33
N ILE A 52 -0.93 -7.93 -3.36
CA ILE A 52 -1.01 -7.42 -4.73
C ILE A 52 -1.63 -8.47 -5.64
N VAL A 53 -2.24 -8.00 -6.71
CA VAL A 53 -2.94 -8.86 -7.68
C VAL A 53 -2.57 -8.46 -9.09
N ALA A 54 -1.98 -9.38 -9.81
CA ALA A 54 -1.63 -9.16 -11.21
C ALA A 54 -1.53 -10.48 -11.96
N GLN A 55 -1.83 -10.46 -13.25
CA GLN A 55 -1.70 -11.61 -14.15
C GLN A 55 -2.40 -12.88 -13.60
N GLY A 56 -3.59 -12.73 -12.98
CA GLY A 56 -4.34 -13.84 -12.40
C GLY A 56 -3.69 -14.49 -11.18
N THR A 57 -2.78 -13.80 -10.52
CA THR A 57 -2.08 -14.31 -9.33
C THR A 57 -2.16 -13.27 -8.20
N ILE A 58 -2.40 -13.76 -6.98
CA ILE A 58 -2.30 -12.98 -5.76
C ILE A 58 -0.93 -13.22 -5.15
N TYR A 59 -0.22 -12.15 -4.80
CA TYR A 59 1.03 -12.26 -4.04
C TYR A 59 0.82 -11.63 -2.67
N VAL A 60 1.23 -12.35 -1.63
CA VAL A 60 1.14 -11.90 -0.24
C VAL A 60 2.38 -12.31 0.53
N SER A 61 2.88 -11.43 1.38
CA SER A 61 4.00 -11.67 2.28
C SER A 61 3.56 -11.66 3.73
N THR A 62 4.30 -12.38 4.59
CA THR A 62 3.95 -12.61 5.98
C THR A 62 5.07 -12.17 6.92
N ILE A 63 4.73 -11.86 8.16
CA ILE A 63 5.72 -11.57 9.20
C ILE A 63 6.50 -12.81 9.66
N THR A 64 6.16 -14.00 9.15
CA THR A 64 6.94 -15.22 9.35
C THR A 64 8.01 -15.43 8.27
N GLY A 65 8.24 -14.43 7.40
CA GLY A 65 9.26 -14.47 6.37
C GLY A 65 8.89 -15.31 5.15
N ARG A 66 7.61 -15.48 4.86
CA ARG A 66 7.15 -16.23 3.70
C ARG A 66 6.46 -15.32 2.70
N ILE A 67 6.64 -15.64 1.43
CA ILE A 67 5.92 -15.03 0.30
C ILE A 67 5.15 -16.15 -0.39
N PHE A 68 3.90 -15.88 -0.70
CA PHE A 68 3.00 -16.81 -1.39
C PHE A 68 2.54 -16.22 -2.71
N ALA A 69 2.49 -17.06 -3.74
CA ALA A 69 1.73 -16.80 -4.95
C ALA A 69 0.53 -17.76 -4.99
N LEU A 70 -0.67 -17.20 -5.13
CA LEU A 70 -1.91 -17.97 -5.11
C LEU A 70 -2.68 -17.77 -6.42
N ASN A 71 -3.29 -18.85 -6.88
CA ASN A 71 -4.26 -18.80 -7.98
C ASN A 71 -5.67 -18.60 -7.41
N PRO A 72 -6.32 -17.43 -7.62
CA PRO A 72 -7.65 -17.16 -7.07
C PRO A 72 -8.74 -18.05 -7.64
N SER A 73 -8.63 -18.48 -8.90
CA SER A 73 -9.62 -19.34 -9.55
C SER A 73 -9.60 -20.77 -9.01
N GLN A 74 -8.41 -21.29 -8.77
CA GLN A 74 -8.21 -22.63 -8.23
C GLN A 74 -8.23 -22.64 -6.70
N LYS A 75 -8.19 -21.48 -6.05
CA LYS A 75 -8.06 -21.32 -4.58
C LYS A 75 -6.85 -22.09 -4.03
N LYS A 76 -5.74 -22.10 -4.77
CA LYS A 76 -4.54 -22.89 -4.47
C LYS A 76 -3.28 -22.04 -4.46
N ILE A 77 -2.34 -22.42 -3.61
CA ILE A 77 -0.97 -21.91 -3.63
C ILE A 77 -0.26 -22.46 -4.87
N LYS A 78 0.27 -21.57 -5.72
CA LYS A 78 1.12 -21.91 -6.88
C LYS A 78 2.53 -22.25 -6.42
N TRP A 79 3.08 -21.36 -5.59
CA TRP A 79 4.38 -21.51 -4.94
C TRP A 79 4.46 -20.67 -3.67
N HIS A 80 5.43 -20.98 -2.83
CA HIS A 80 5.84 -20.14 -1.71
C HIS A 80 7.35 -20.13 -1.57
N LEU A 81 7.90 -19.03 -1.08
CA LEU A 81 9.32 -18.84 -0.77
C LEU A 81 9.45 -18.44 0.70
N ASN A 82 10.38 -19.10 1.43
CA ASN A 82 10.77 -18.67 2.77
C ASN A 82 12.10 -17.91 2.67
N VAL A 83 12.10 -16.64 3.07
CA VAL A 83 13.29 -15.77 3.04
C VAL A 83 13.98 -15.67 4.40
N GLY A 84 13.40 -16.28 5.44
CA GLY A 84 14.01 -16.38 6.77
C GLY A 84 13.86 -15.15 7.67
N SER A 85 13.43 -14.00 7.14
CA SER A 85 13.21 -12.76 7.93
C SER A 85 11.83 -12.17 7.65
N PRO A 86 11.17 -11.56 8.65
CA PRO A 86 9.85 -10.96 8.50
C PRO A 86 9.73 -10.02 7.29
N ILE A 87 8.54 -9.99 6.69
CA ILE A 87 8.21 -9.07 5.61
C ILE A 87 6.96 -8.30 6.01
N VAL A 88 7.08 -7.00 6.17
CA VAL A 88 5.98 -6.08 6.51
C VAL A 88 5.63 -5.16 5.35
N SER A 89 6.58 -4.92 4.43
CA SER A 89 6.36 -4.18 3.20
C SER A 89 5.48 -4.96 2.24
N SER A 90 4.63 -4.23 1.50
CA SER A 90 3.84 -4.85 0.42
C SER A 90 4.75 -5.11 -0.79
N PRO A 91 4.60 -6.26 -1.46
CA PRO A 91 5.41 -6.55 -2.64
C PRO A 91 5.05 -5.63 -3.82
N LEU A 92 5.94 -5.60 -4.81
CA LEU A 92 5.78 -4.93 -6.09
C LEU A 92 5.99 -5.94 -7.22
N LEU A 93 5.11 -5.96 -8.21
CA LEU A 93 5.31 -6.77 -9.43
C LEU A 93 5.73 -5.88 -10.60
N HIS A 94 6.84 -6.26 -11.24
CA HIS A 94 7.37 -5.63 -12.43
C HIS A 94 7.93 -6.69 -13.40
N ASN A 95 7.39 -6.76 -14.62
CA ASN A 95 7.90 -7.59 -15.73
C ASN A 95 8.29 -9.02 -15.33
N GLY A 96 7.43 -9.74 -14.60
CA GLY A 96 7.69 -11.11 -14.14
C GLY A 96 8.61 -11.22 -12.93
N ILE A 97 9.04 -10.09 -12.35
CA ILE A 97 9.84 -10.03 -11.13
C ILE A 97 8.99 -9.48 -10.00
N LEU A 98 8.84 -10.26 -8.93
CA LEU A 98 8.23 -9.83 -7.69
C LEU A 98 9.32 -9.27 -6.78
N VAL A 99 9.19 -8.02 -6.35
CA VAL A 99 10.14 -7.35 -5.45
C VAL A 99 9.56 -7.28 -4.06
N ALA A 100 10.35 -7.66 -3.06
CA ALA A 100 9.99 -7.59 -1.66
C ALA A 100 11.20 -7.23 -0.79
N ALA A 101 10.95 -6.76 0.44
CA ALA A 101 11.99 -6.36 1.37
C ALA A 101 11.74 -6.93 2.76
N THR A 102 12.83 -7.28 3.46
CA THR A 102 12.78 -7.83 4.81
C THR A 102 12.86 -6.76 5.90
N TYR A 103 12.36 -7.12 7.09
CA TYR A 103 12.31 -6.30 8.29
C TYR A 103 12.68 -7.15 9.51
N ASP A 104 13.93 -7.09 9.96
CA ASP A 104 14.47 -8.03 10.96
C ASP A 104 14.25 -7.60 12.42
N SER A 105 14.07 -6.30 12.70
CA SER A 105 13.99 -5.77 14.07
C SER A 105 12.66 -6.02 14.80
N TRP A 106 11.65 -6.55 14.12
CA TRP A 106 10.30 -6.67 14.71
C TRP A 106 10.22 -7.72 15.83
N ILE A 107 11.01 -8.79 15.77
CA ILE A 107 10.87 -9.92 16.69
C ILE A 107 12.11 -10.01 17.59
N LYS A 108 12.04 -9.38 18.76
CA LYS A 108 13.04 -9.56 19.82
C LYS A 108 13.07 -11.03 20.26
N GLY A 109 14.23 -11.69 20.11
CA GLY A 109 14.48 -13.03 20.63
C GLY A 109 14.40 -14.17 19.62
N THR A 110 14.25 -13.89 18.33
CA THR A 110 14.42 -14.89 17.26
C THR A 110 15.78 -14.74 16.60
N SER A 111 16.42 -15.89 16.26
CA SER A 111 17.71 -15.93 15.56
C SER A 111 17.51 -15.62 14.07
N PHE A 112 17.11 -14.39 13.73
CA PHE A 112 17.13 -13.94 12.34
C PHE A 112 18.55 -13.52 11.96
N THR A 113 18.85 -13.48 10.66
CA THR A 113 20.20 -13.32 10.12
C THR A 113 20.84 -11.97 10.43
N GLY A 114 20.09 -11.00 10.98
CA GLY A 114 20.52 -9.62 11.23
C GLY A 114 20.81 -8.84 9.95
N LYS A 115 20.39 -9.38 8.81
CA LYS A 115 20.61 -8.82 7.48
C LYS A 115 19.29 -8.56 6.78
N ASN A 116 19.10 -7.34 6.33
CA ASN A 116 17.92 -6.94 5.57
C ASN A 116 18.22 -6.90 4.08
N PHE A 117 17.30 -7.40 3.29
CA PHE A 117 17.44 -7.49 1.84
C PHE A 117 16.24 -6.88 1.14
N LEU A 118 16.52 -6.16 0.07
CA LEU A 118 15.58 -6.02 -1.05
C LEU A 118 15.95 -7.10 -2.07
N PHE A 119 14.99 -7.85 -2.56
CA PHE A 119 15.22 -8.96 -3.47
C PHE A 119 14.14 -9.08 -4.54
N GLY A 120 14.58 -9.56 -5.71
CA GLY A 120 13.73 -9.91 -6.83
C GLY A 120 13.53 -11.42 -6.92
N ILE A 121 12.29 -11.81 -7.17
CA ILE A 121 11.84 -13.20 -7.27
C ILE A 121 11.19 -13.40 -8.63
N ASP A 122 11.57 -14.45 -9.34
CA ASP A 122 10.86 -14.92 -10.53
C ASP A 122 9.43 -15.35 -10.17
N THR A 123 8.45 -14.84 -10.92
CA THR A 123 7.03 -15.12 -10.63
C THR A 123 6.56 -16.49 -11.07
N ASP A 124 7.25 -17.15 -11.98
CA ASP A 124 6.86 -18.46 -12.49
C ASP A 124 7.18 -19.58 -11.52
N GLY A 125 8.39 -19.53 -10.93
CA GLY A 125 8.87 -20.57 -10.02
C GLY A 125 9.07 -20.15 -8.57
N GLY A 126 8.92 -18.86 -8.24
CA GLY A 126 9.15 -18.36 -6.88
C GLY A 126 10.63 -18.41 -6.46
N LYS A 127 11.58 -18.35 -7.41
CA LYS A 127 13.01 -18.37 -7.14
C LYS A 127 13.58 -16.98 -7.04
N GLN A 128 14.45 -16.75 -6.05
CA GLN A 128 15.19 -15.49 -5.97
C GLN A 128 16.13 -15.35 -7.18
N ILE A 129 16.05 -14.19 -7.85
CA ILE A 129 16.88 -13.85 -9.02
C ILE A 129 18.06 -13.00 -8.60
N TRP A 130 17.80 -11.99 -7.73
CA TRP A 130 18.80 -11.09 -7.19
C TRP A 130 18.47 -10.71 -5.74
N GLY A 131 19.45 -10.19 -5.02
CA GLY A 131 19.28 -9.65 -3.67
C GLY A 131 20.32 -8.58 -3.40
N TYR A 132 19.87 -7.47 -2.81
CA TYR A 132 20.70 -6.37 -2.36
C TYR A 132 20.56 -6.20 -0.86
N GLU A 133 21.69 -6.31 -0.12
CA GLU A 133 21.72 -6.10 1.33
C GLU A 133 21.54 -4.61 1.64
N ILE A 134 20.45 -4.24 2.33
CA ILE A 134 20.20 -2.88 2.79
C ILE A 134 20.62 -2.78 4.27
N PRO A 135 21.50 -1.84 4.63
CA PRO A 135 21.83 -1.58 6.03
C PRO A 135 20.64 -0.99 6.77
N GLY A 136 19.88 -1.80 7.48
CA GLY A 136 18.68 -1.39 8.24
C GLY A 136 17.39 -1.93 7.64
N ASP A 137 16.36 -1.99 8.49
CA ASP A 137 15.07 -2.57 8.14
C ASP A 137 14.33 -1.78 7.05
N VAL A 138 13.52 -2.50 6.28
CA VAL A 138 12.69 -1.92 5.22
C VAL A 138 11.22 -2.15 5.52
N PHE A 139 10.56 -1.14 6.07
CA PHE A 139 9.10 -1.09 6.23
C PHE A 139 8.41 -0.54 4.98
N SER A 140 9.10 0.36 4.31
CA SER A 140 8.67 1.02 3.07
C SER A 140 8.33 0.00 1.98
N SER A 141 7.15 0.12 1.37
CA SER A 141 6.79 -0.71 0.22
C SER A 141 7.45 -0.14 -1.04
N PRO A 142 8.10 -0.96 -1.87
CA PRO A 142 8.77 -0.52 -3.09
C PRO A 142 7.83 0.25 -4.04
N CYS A 143 8.36 1.23 -4.74
CA CYS A 143 7.70 1.96 -5.81
C CYS A 143 8.48 1.78 -7.12
N LEU A 144 7.78 1.48 -8.19
CA LEU A 144 8.35 1.41 -9.53
C LEU A 144 8.38 2.80 -10.15
N ILE A 145 9.52 3.16 -10.71
CA ILE A 145 9.78 4.42 -11.38
C ILE A 145 10.27 4.11 -12.77
N ASP A 146 9.66 4.76 -13.77
CA ASP A 146 10.05 4.71 -15.17
C ASP A 146 10.28 3.27 -15.69
N ASP A 147 9.41 2.33 -15.26
CA ASP A 147 9.43 0.89 -15.61
C ASP A 147 10.80 0.18 -15.44
N MET A 148 11.76 0.77 -14.74
CA MET A 148 13.11 0.22 -14.61
C MET A 148 13.71 0.36 -13.21
N ILE A 149 13.29 1.38 -12.44
CA ILE A 149 13.92 1.74 -11.19
C ILE A 149 12.96 1.43 -10.03
N ILE A 150 13.47 0.81 -8.99
CA ILE A 150 12.73 0.52 -7.77
C ILE A 150 13.26 1.43 -6.67
N VAL A 151 12.38 2.24 -6.08
CA VAL A 151 12.72 3.12 -4.96
C VAL A 151 12.08 2.61 -3.68
N VAL A 152 12.86 2.66 -2.60
CA VAL A 152 12.44 2.22 -1.26
C VAL A 152 13.11 3.03 -0.17
N GLY A 153 12.40 3.27 0.93
CA GLY A 153 12.97 3.86 2.16
C GLY A 153 13.47 2.80 3.14
N SER A 154 14.44 3.15 3.98
CA SER A 154 14.95 2.31 5.05
C SER A 154 15.10 3.08 6.36
N ILE A 155 14.99 2.37 7.49
CA ILE A 155 15.16 2.99 8.82
C ILE A 155 16.60 3.38 9.14
N ASN A 156 17.56 3.10 8.26
CA ASN A 156 18.92 3.63 8.37
C ASN A 156 19.06 5.08 7.89
N ASN A 157 17.96 5.82 7.84
CA ASN A 157 17.88 7.21 7.40
C ASN A 157 18.24 7.42 5.93
N ALA A 158 17.84 6.49 5.05
CA ALA A 158 18.16 6.60 3.64
C ALA A 158 17.02 6.13 2.72
N VAL A 159 17.01 6.69 1.52
CA VAL A 159 16.23 6.25 0.36
C VAL A 159 17.17 5.60 -0.64
N TYR A 160 16.79 4.46 -1.15
CA TYR A 160 17.56 3.68 -2.13
C TYR A 160 16.81 3.58 -3.43
N ALA A 161 17.52 3.72 -4.55
CA ALA A 161 17.03 3.36 -5.88
C ALA A 161 17.89 2.27 -6.48
N LEU A 162 17.24 1.22 -6.98
CA LEU A 162 17.87 0.04 -7.54
C LEU A 162 17.33 -0.23 -8.95
N GLU A 163 18.13 -0.87 -9.77
CA GLU A 163 17.67 -1.41 -11.05
C GLU A 163 16.75 -2.62 -10.83
N GLY A 164 15.56 -2.59 -11.44
CA GLY A 164 14.53 -3.61 -11.22
C GLY A 164 14.92 -5.02 -11.66
N TYR A 165 15.80 -5.15 -12.66
CA TYR A 165 16.23 -6.43 -13.20
C TYR A 165 17.44 -7.03 -12.50
N SER A 166 18.39 -6.20 -12.06
CA SER A 166 19.67 -6.65 -11.51
C SER A 166 19.76 -6.49 -9.98
N GLY A 167 18.95 -5.60 -9.40
CA GLY A 167 19.08 -5.20 -8.00
C GLY A 167 20.30 -4.30 -7.73
N ASN A 168 21.00 -3.83 -8.74
CA ASN A 168 22.14 -2.93 -8.58
C ASN A 168 21.68 -1.56 -8.12
N ILE A 169 22.42 -0.95 -7.19
CA ILE A 169 22.12 0.40 -6.73
C ILE A 169 22.40 1.44 -7.83
N ARG A 170 21.44 2.34 -8.07
CA ARG A 170 21.60 3.51 -8.93
C ARG A 170 22.00 4.74 -8.14
N TRP A 171 21.28 5.01 -7.07
CA TRP A 171 21.58 6.11 -6.18
C TRP A 171 21.06 5.85 -4.76
N LYS A 172 21.60 6.61 -3.82
CA LYS A 172 21.20 6.66 -2.42
C LYS A 172 21.06 8.12 -2.01
N LEU A 173 19.98 8.46 -1.30
CA LEU A 173 19.79 9.74 -0.65
C LEU A 173 19.75 9.55 0.86
N GLU A 174 20.55 10.31 1.61
CA GLU A 174 20.48 10.36 3.07
C GLU A 174 19.44 11.38 3.53
N THR A 175 18.64 11.00 4.51
CA THR A 175 17.65 11.84 5.19
C THR A 175 18.07 12.10 6.62
N GLY A 176 17.45 13.08 7.28
CA GLY A 176 17.74 13.39 8.69
C GLY A 176 17.07 12.44 9.70
N GLY A 177 16.32 11.44 9.27
CA GLY A 177 15.62 10.47 10.11
C GLY A 177 15.19 9.23 9.35
N GLU A 178 14.67 8.25 10.09
CA GLU A 178 14.19 6.98 9.54
C GLU A 178 13.16 7.16 8.42
N VAL A 179 13.18 6.32 7.39
CA VAL A 179 12.26 6.35 6.26
C VAL A 179 11.36 5.12 6.27
N TRP A 180 10.21 5.26 6.93
CA TRP A 180 9.15 4.24 7.00
C TRP A 180 8.12 4.38 5.89
N SER A 181 7.93 5.61 5.42
CA SER A 181 7.00 5.98 4.35
C SER A 181 7.36 5.27 3.05
N SER A 182 6.36 4.87 2.28
CA SER A 182 6.57 4.30 0.95
C SER A 182 6.60 5.40 -0.10
N PRO A 183 7.53 5.35 -1.07
CA PRO A 183 7.62 6.36 -2.12
C PRO A 183 6.39 6.40 -3.01
N SER A 184 6.10 7.58 -3.58
CA SER A 184 5.11 7.77 -4.65
C SER A 184 5.76 8.45 -5.84
N TYR A 185 5.23 8.22 -7.04
CA TYR A 185 5.79 8.72 -8.30
C TYR A 185 4.68 9.19 -9.24
N ASN A 186 4.83 10.37 -9.84
CA ASN A 186 3.83 10.98 -10.74
C ASN A 186 4.20 10.92 -12.22
N GLY A 187 5.28 10.23 -12.58
CA GLY A 187 5.83 10.17 -13.94
C GLY A 187 7.08 11.03 -14.13
N ASN A 188 7.38 11.96 -13.21
CA ASN A 188 8.55 12.86 -13.27
C ASN A 188 9.26 12.97 -11.92
N GLU A 189 8.52 12.95 -10.82
CA GLU A 189 9.00 13.28 -9.49
C GLU A 189 8.64 12.19 -8.48
N ILE A 190 9.53 11.98 -7.52
CA ILE A 190 9.41 11.01 -6.43
C ILE A 190 9.14 11.76 -5.14
N PHE A 191 8.11 11.32 -4.39
CA PHE A 191 7.74 11.90 -3.10
C PHE A 191 7.90 10.86 -2.01
N ILE A 192 8.54 11.24 -0.89
CA ILE A 192 8.75 10.34 0.26
C ILE A 192 8.83 11.11 1.57
N GLY A 193 8.24 10.55 2.62
CA GLY A 193 8.28 11.11 3.97
C GLY A 193 9.37 10.50 4.83
N SER A 194 9.89 11.26 5.78
CA SER A 194 10.89 10.80 6.76
C SER A 194 10.51 11.18 8.19
N ASP A 195 11.03 10.43 9.16
CA ASP A 195 10.89 10.71 10.60
C ASP A 195 11.60 12.00 11.03
N ASP A 196 12.44 12.59 10.18
CA ASP A 196 12.94 13.95 10.40
C ASP A 196 11.83 15.02 10.21
N GLY A 197 10.63 14.59 9.79
CA GLY A 197 9.45 15.43 9.60
C GLY A 197 9.42 16.18 8.28
N PHE A 198 10.29 15.87 7.33
CA PHE A 198 10.24 16.42 5.99
C PHE A 198 9.54 15.49 5.02
N LEU A 199 8.70 16.06 4.17
CA LEU A 199 8.30 15.48 2.90
C LEU A 199 9.32 15.92 1.85
N TYR A 200 9.96 14.96 1.20
CA TYR A 200 10.96 15.16 0.14
C TYR A 200 10.33 14.98 -1.22
N CYS A 201 10.74 15.80 -2.17
CA CYS A 201 10.49 15.64 -3.60
C CYS A 201 11.84 15.55 -4.33
N LEU A 202 12.01 14.48 -5.11
CA LEU A 202 13.24 14.16 -5.83
C LEU A 202 12.93 14.00 -7.32
N ASP A 203 13.92 14.22 -8.16
CA ASP A 203 13.86 13.74 -9.56
C ASP A 203 14.19 12.22 -9.62
N ILE A 204 14.15 11.66 -10.82
CA ILE A 204 14.39 10.23 -11.06
C ILE A 204 15.84 9.80 -10.76
N ASP A 205 16.78 10.74 -10.76
CA ASP A 205 18.19 10.51 -10.45
C ASP A 205 18.51 10.73 -8.96
N GLY A 206 17.48 10.96 -8.14
CA GLY A 206 17.61 11.12 -6.70
C GLY A 206 18.04 12.52 -6.25
N LYS A 207 18.07 13.50 -7.15
CA LYS A 207 18.40 14.89 -6.81
C LYS A 207 17.21 15.55 -6.10
N LEU A 208 17.49 16.22 -4.98
CA LEU A 208 16.48 16.96 -4.24
C LEU A 208 15.98 18.16 -5.04
N LEU A 209 14.67 18.18 -5.33
CA LEU A 209 13.99 19.31 -5.95
C LEU A 209 13.49 20.29 -4.88
N TRP A 210 12.79 19.77 -3.89
CA TRP A 210 12.35 20.51 -2.71
C TRP A 210 12.11 19.58 -1.51
N LYS A 211 12.07 20.14 -0.31
CA LYS A 211 11.57 19.47 0.88
C LYS A 211 10.78 20.43 1.76
N THR A 212 9.71 19.95 2.36
CA THR A 212 8.82 20.73 3.23
C THR A 212 8.75 20.13 4.61
N LYS A 213 9.04 20.93 5.64
CA LYS A 213 8.91 20.54 7.04
C LYS A 213 7.44 20.53 7.43
N LEU A 214 6.96 19.39 7.95
CA LEU A 214 5.63 19.25 8.51
C LEU A 214 5.68 19.26 10.05
N ASN A 215 4.50 19.16 10.69
CA ASN A 215 4.37 19.29 12.15
C ASN A 215 4.85 18.06 12.96
N GLY A 216 5.47 17.07 12.33
CA GLY A 216 5.94 15.87 13.04
C GLY A 216 6.51 14.83 12.11
N LYS A 217 6.95 13.70 12.68
CA LYS A 217 7.48 12.56 11.95
C LYS A 217 6.49 12.08 10.88
N ILE A 218 7.01 11.75 9.68
CA ILE A 218 6.22 11.10 8.63
C ILE A 218 6.60 9.62 8.64
N ARG A 219 5.83 8.82 9.37
CA ARG A 219 6.19 7.42 9.63
C ARG A 219 5.56 6.47 8.61
N SER A 220 4.44 5.88 8.89
CA SER A 220 3.84 4.86 8.01
C SER A 220 2.94 5.42 6.91
N SER A 221 2.48 6.67 7.06
CA SER A 221 1.71 7.34 6.01
C SER A 221 2.60 7.57 4.79
N SER A 222 2.12 7.15 3.62
CA SER A 222 2.82 7.35 2.34
C SER A 222 2.16 8.47 1.57
N PRO A 223 2.92 9.28 0.81
CA PRO A 223 2.35 10.33 -0.02
C PRO A 223 1.34 9.75 -1.02
N CYS A 224 0.17 10.37 -1.13
CA CYS A 224 -0.82 10.08 -2.15
C CYS A 224 -0.86 11.25 -3.13
N LEU A 225 -0.68 10.95 -4.41
CA LEU A 225 -0.61 11.95 -5.47
C LEU A 225 -1.94 12.00 -6.20
N SER A 226 -2.48 13.19 -6.39
CA SER A 226 -3.74 13.39 -7.10
C SER A 226 -3.81 14.80 -7.70
N PHE A 227 -4.88 15.06 -8.42
CA PHE A 227 -5.24 16.39 -8.90
C PHE A 227 -6.48 16.87 -8.15
N ASP A 228 -6.55 18.15 -7.86
CA ASP A 228 -7.78 18.75 -7.34
C ASP A 228 -8.81 19.00 -8.47
N GLU A 229 -9.96 19.56 -8.12
CA GLU A 229 -11.03 19.86 -9.09
C GLU A 229 -10.59 20.81 -10.21
N ASP A 230 -9.63 21.71 -9.91
CA ASP A 230 -9.05 22.64 -10.87
C ASP A 230 -7.85 22.02 -11.62
N GLN A 231 -7.68 20.68 -11.58
CA GLN A 231 -6.57 19.92 -12.17
C GLN A 231 -5.18 20.33 -11.64
N ARG A 232 -5.11 20.92 -10.43
CA ARG A 232 -3.83 21.29 -9.83
C ARG A 232 -3.20 20.10 -9.12
N PRO A 233 -1.95 19.77 -9.43
CA PRO A 233 -1.27 18.61 -8.85
C PRO A 233 -1.07 18.79 -7.33
N SER A 234 -1.48 17.81 -6.55
CA SER A 234 -1.50 17.83 -5.08
C SER A 234 -0.91 16.56 -4.50
N VAL A 235 -0.19 16.70 -3.38
CA VAL A 235 0.28 15.58 -2.56
C VAL A 235 -0.38 15.63 -1.18
N PHE A 236 -0.91 14.49 -0.74
CA PHE A 236 -1.59 14.32 0.54
C PHE A 236 -0.78 13.39 1.42
N ILE A 237 -0.65 13.73 2.71
CA ILE A 237 0.18 12.96 3.66
C ILE A 237 -0.31 13.15 5.09
N GLY A 238 -0.16 12.11 5.92
CA GLY A 238 -0.39 12.15 7.35
C GLY A 238 0.92 12.20 8.15
N THR A 239 0.88 12.71 9.38
CA THR A 239 2.03 12.72 10.29
C THR A 239 1.74 11.99 11.60
N TYR A 240 2.79 11.52 12.27
CA TYR A 240 2.71 10.87 13.57
C TYR A 240 2.18 11.81 14.67
N ASN A 241 2.32 13.11 14.49
CA ASN A 241 1.77 14.11 15.42
C ASN A 241 0.30 14.48 15.11
N GLY A 242 -0.38 13.74 14.23
CA GLY A 242 -1.81 13.92 13.93
C GLY A 242 -2.10 14.99 12.87
N GLY A 243 -1.09 15.45 12.15
CA GLY A 243 -1.30 16.35 11.02
C GLY A 243 -1.79 15.60 9.78
N MET A 244 -2.69 16.22 9.05
CA MET A 244 -3.16 15.83 7.73
C MET A 244 -2.93 16.99 6.79
N PHE A 245 -2.22 16.79 5.70
CA PHE A 245 -1.73 17.85 4.83
C PHE A 245 -2.10 17.62 3.37
N CYS A 246 -2.36 18.72 2.68
CA CYS A 246 -2.35 18.82 1.22
C CYS A 246 -1.33 19.87 0.81
N LEU A 247 -0.41 19.49 -0.09
CA LEU A 247 0.64 20.35 -0.61
C LEU A 247 0.56 20.42 -2.14
N ASN A 248 1.11 21.47 -2.69
CA ASN A 248 1.36 21.57 -4.13
C ASN A 248 2.53 20.66 -4.51
N GLN A 249 2.36 19.78 -5.52
CA GLN A 249 3.41 18.84 -5.92
C GLN A 249 4.67 19.54 -6.43
N SER A 250 4.53 20.59 -7.24
CA SER A 250 5.68 21.23 -7.89
C SER A 250 6.51 22.12 -6.96
N THR A 251 5.88 22.68 -5.89
CA THR A 251 6.54 23.68 -5.04
C THR A 251 6.72 23.23 -3.60
N GLY A 252 6.02 22.18 -3.16
CA GLY A 252 5.98 21.75 -1.76
C GLY A 252 5.21 22.70 -0.83
N MET A 253 4.57 23.75 -1.34
CA MET A 253 3.79 24.68 -0.52
C MET A 253 2.54 24.02 0.05
N ILE A 254 2.32 24.15 1.36
CA ILE A 254 1.12 23.65 2.04
C ILE A 254 -0.08 24.48 1.56
N ARG A 255 -1.09 23.80 0.99
CA ARG A 255 -2.36 24.39 0.61
C ARG A 255 -3.33 24.44 1.78
N TRP A 256 -3.41 23.34 2.51
CA TRP A 256 -4.18 23.24 3.74
C TRP A 256 -3.62 22.16 4.66
N SER A 257 -3.95 22.28 5.93
CA SER A 257 -3.65 21.26 6.95
C SER A 257 -4.78 21.14 7.95
N LYS A 258 -4.92 19.94 8.52
CA LYS A 258 -5.82 19.65 9.65
C LYS A 258 -5.02 18.98 10.73
N GLN A 259 -5.45 19.16 11.99
CA GLN A 259 -4.78 18.64 13.16
C GLN A 259 -5.75 17.83 14.03
N ILE A 260 -5.34 16.61 14.38
CA ILE A 260 -5.96 15.79 15.42
C ILE A 260 -4.93 15.44 16.49
N THR A 261 -5.36 14.86 17.61
CA THR A 261 -4.50 14.59 18.77
C THR A 261 -3.73 13.26 18.69
N LYS A 262 -4.06 12.40 17.73
CA LYS A 262 -3.48 11.06 17.58
C LYS A 262 -2.81 10.89 16.22
N PRO A 263 -1.82 9.97 16.11
CA PRO A 263 -1.10 9.71 14.86
C PRO A 263 -2.01 9.39 13.66
N VAL A 264 -1.66 9.94 12.48
CA VAL A 264 -2.21 9.55 11.19
C VAL A 264 -1.21 8.60 10.53
N MET A 265 -1.46 7.29 10.68
CA MET A 265 -0.57 6.23 10.25
C MET A 265 -0.94 5.68 8.86
N ALA A 266 -2.23 5.63 8.56
CA ALA A 266 -2.73 5.19 7.27
C ALA A 266 -2.33 6.17 6.16
N SER A 267 -2.01 5.64 4.98
CA SER A 267 -1.82 6.47 3.79
C SER A 267 -3.18 6.97 3.30
N PRO A 268 -3.28 8.24 2.88
CA PRO A 268 -4.57 8.80 2.42
C PRO A 268 -5.06 8.12 1.13
N ALA A 269 -6.39 8.14 0.92
CA ALA A 269 -7.00 7.80 -0.35
C ALA A 269 -7.69 9.04 -0.93
N ILE A 270 -7.55 9.23 -2.24
CA ILE A 270 -8.08 10.41 -2.91
C ILE A 270 -8.90 9.97 -4.11
N ILE A 271 -10.13 10.46 -4.16
CA ILE A 271 -10.99 10.30 -5.33
C ILE A 271 -11.83 11.54 -5.56
N LYS A 272 -11.79 12.10 -6.77
CA LYS A 272 -12.51 13.33 -7.15
C LYS A 272 -12.23 14.45 -6.15
N ASP A 273 -13.30 14.96 -5.52
CA ASP A 273 -13.28 16.05 -4.56
C ASP A 273 -13.00 15.62 -3.10
N LYS A 274 -12.76 14.34 -2.84
CA LYS A 274 -12.66 13.76 -1.49
C LYS A 274 -11.30 13.18 -1.15
N ALA A 275 -10.81 13.55 0.05
CA ALA A 275 -9.60 13.01 0.67
C ALA A 275 -9.95 12.28 1.97
N PHE A 276 -9.50 11.03 2.09
CA PHE A 276 -9.77 10.17 3.24
C PHE A 276 -8.50 9.86 4.01
N PHE A 277 -8.54 10.02 5.34
CA PHE A 277 -7.42 9.77 6.25
C PHE A 277 -7.84 8.89 7.41
N GLY A 278 -7.26 7.69 7.51
CA GLY A 278 -7.40 6.82 8.68
C GLY A 278 -6.42 7.23 9.79
N ALA A 279 -6.86 7.19 11.05
CA ALA A 279 -6.06 7.65 12.16
C ALA A 279 -6.12 6.75 13.40
N SER A 280 -5.16 6.97 14.32
CA SER A 280 -5.04 6.20 15.56
C SER A 280 -6.04 6.65 16.66
N ASP A 281 -6.89 7.64 16.40
CA ASP A 281 -8.02 8.00 17.24
C ASP A 281 -9.29 7.22 16.92
N LYS A 282 -9.15 6.12 16.16
CA LYS A 282 -10.23 5.21 15.75
C LYS A 282 -11.14 5.76 14.67
N ARG A 283 -10.75 6.85 14.00
CA ARG A 283 -11.59 7.52 13.00
C ARG A 283 -10.96 7.48 11.61
N ILE A 284 -11.84 7.39 10.62
CA ILE A 284 -11.54 7.79 9.26
C ILE A 284 -12.25 9.10 8.97
N TYR A 285 -11.51 10.05 8.41
CA TYR A 285 -11.97 11.40 8.11
C TYR A 285 -12.10 11.59 6.61
N CYS A 286 -13.13 12.33 6.20
CA CYS A 286 -13.33 12.77 4.84
C CYS A 286 -13.30 14.29 4.78
N PHE A 287 -12.43 14.82 3.92
CA PHE A 287 -12.27 16.26 3.68
C PHE A 287 -12.43 16.58 2.19
N HIS A 288 -12.83 17.82 1.89
CA HIS A 288 -12.71 18.35 0.54
C HIS A 288 -11.24 18.49 0.14
N VAL A 289 -10.90 18.03 -1.06
CA VAL A 289 -9.53 18.11 -1.62
C VAL A 289 -9.07 19.55 -1.75
N LYS A 290 -9.98 20.47 -2.12
CA LYS A 290 -9.69 21.86 -2.45
C LYS A 290 -9.17 22.67 -1.26
N ASP A 291 -9.85 22.58 -0.10
CA ASP A 291 -9.62 23.45 1.05
C ASP A 291 -9.52 22.74 2.40
N GLY A 292 -9.67 21.40 2.39
CA GLY A 292 -9.65 20.60 3.60
C GLY A 292 -10.87 20.80 4.51
N SER A 293 -11.97 21.40 4.03
CA SER A 293 -13.21 21.48 4.82
C SER A 293 -13.72 20.06 5.12
N SER A 294 -14.21 19.86 6.35
CA SER A 294 -14.68 18.54 6.81
C SER A 294 -16.01 18.19 6.17
N ILE A 295 -16.13 16.99 5.61
CA ILE A 295 -17.38 16.47 5.05
C ILE A 295 -18.05 15.55 6.07
N TRP A 296 -17.33 14.51 6.53
CA TRP A 296 -17.80 13.58 7.53
C TRP A 296 -16.62 12.83 8.18
N HIS A 297 -16.89 12.13 9.26
CA HIS A 297 -15.99 11.11 9.83
C HIS A 297 -16.80 9.89 10.24
N PHE A 298 -16.11 8.73 10.33
CA PHE A 298 -16.67 7.47 10.83
C PHE A 298 -15.76 6.90 11.90
N GLU A 299 -16.32 6.30 12.97
CA GLU A 299 -15.58 5.75 14.11
C GLU A 299 -15.66 4.22 14.13
N THR A 300 -14.50 3.57 14.33
CA THR A 300 -14.31 2.13 14.51
C THR A 300 -14.09 1.80 15.99
N GLY A 301 -14.03 0.52 16.34
CA GLY A 301 -13.77 0.08 17.71
C GLY A 301 -12.34 0.34 18.19
N ASP A 302 -11.34 0.38 17.27
CA ASP A 302 -9.93 0.67 17.58
C ASP A 302 -9.25 1.39 16.41
N LYS A 303 -7.94 1.62 16.50
CA LYS A 303 -7.10 2.38 15.57
C LYS A 303 -7.23 1.88 14.13
N ILE A 304 -7.10 2.80 13.18
CA ILE A 304 -7.08 2.52 11.75
C ILE A 304 -5.65 2.75 11.25
N TRP A 305 -4.92 1.65 11.00
CA TRP A 305 -3.58 1.65 10.40
C TRP A 305 -3.62 1.20 8.93
N SER A 306 -4.60 0.39 8.60
CA SER A 306 -4.91 0.03 7.22
C SER A 306 -5.25 1.26 6.39
N SER A 307 -4.65 1.37 5.21
CA SER A 307 -4.96 2.45 4.29
C SER A 307 -6.24 2.13 3.50
N PRO A 308 -7.19 3.07 3.38
CA PRO A 308 -8.47 2.81 2.72
C PRO A 308 -8.28 2.55 1.23
N SER A 309 -8.97 1.53 0.69
CA SER A 309 -9.02 1.20 -0.73
C SER A 309 -10.44 1.39 -1.26
N ILE A 310 -10.57 2.05 -2.41
CA ILE A 310 -11.86 2.53 -2.94
C ILE A 310 -12.18 1.83 -4.25
N SER A 311 -13.41 1.29 -4.36
CA SER A 311 -14.03 0.99 -5.64
C SER A 311 -14.69 2.25 -6.16
N GLU A 312 -14.10 2.84 -7.21
CA GLU A 312 -14.60 4.09 -7.80
C GLU A 312 -16.02 3.92 -8.34
N TYR A 313 -16.27 2.81 -9.02
CA TYR A 313 -17.55 2.56 -9.68
C TYR A 313 -18.70 2.44 -8.69
N ASP A 314 -18.49 1.76 -7.57
CA ASP A 314 -19.53 1.47 -6.59
C ASP A 314 -19.58 2.52 -5.45
N GLY A 315 -18.62 3.45 -5.39
CA GLY A 315 -18.60 4.49 -4.37
C GLY A 315 -18.43 3.96 -2.95
N VAL A 316 -17.72 2.87 -2.79
CA VAL A 316 -17.45 2.24 -1.49
C VAL A 316 -15.96 2.14 -1.22
N MET A 317 -15.55 2.42 0.02
CA MET A 317 -14.20 2.15 0.47
C MET A 317 -14.16 1.02 1.48
N PHE A 318 -13.04 0.29 1.50
CA PHE A 318 -12.76 -0.79 2.44
C PHE A 318 -11.45 -0.54 3.16
N PHE A 319 -11.42 -0.85 4.46
CA PHE A 319 -10.22 -0.79 5.28
C PHE A 319 -10.34 -1.72 6.48
N GLY A 320 -9.20 -2.10 7.04
CA GLY A 320 -9.10 -2.87 8.28
C GLY A 320 -8.96 -1.97 9.50
N SER A 321 -9.33 -2.48 10.67
CA SER A 321 -9.13 -1.84 11.98
C SER A 321 -8.46 -2.82 12.95
N LEU A 322 -7.77 -2.27 13.95
CA LEU A 322 -7.18 -3.07 15.01
C LEU A 322 -8.22 -3.67 15.96
N ASP A 323 -9.51 -3.34 15.78
CA ASP A 323 -10.64 -3.97 16.46
C ASP A 323 -11.04 -5.34 15.86
N SER A 324 -10.19 -5.90 15.00
CA SER A 324 -10.41 -7.19 14.33
C SER A 324 -11.61 -7.20 13.39
N HIS A 325 -11.83 -6.10 12.67
CA HIS A 325 -12.87 -6.02 11.64
C HIS A 325 -12.37 -5.36 10.37
N ILE A 326 -12.99 -5.78 9.26
CA ILE A 326 -12.92 -5.11 7.97
C ILE A 326 -14.21 -4.31 7.80
N TYR A 327 -14.09 -3.05 7.38
CA TYR A 327 -15.21 -2.13 7.22
C TYR A 327 -15.41 -1.77 5.74
N GLY A 328 -16.68 -1.66 5.34
CA GLY A 328 -17.13 -1.06 4.09
C GLY A 328 -17.93 0.21 4.38
N ILE A 329 -17.50 1.33 3.82
CA ILE A 329 -18.10 2.65 4.04
C ILE A 329 -18.48 3.28 2.69
N ASP A 330 -19.69 3.81 2.59
CA ASP A 330 -20.11 4.64 1.46
C ASP A 330 -19.32 5.96 1.48
N ILE A 331 -18.60 6.26 0.40
CA ILE A 331 -17.69 7.42 0.33
C ILE A 331 -18.40 8.76 0.28
N HIS A 332 -19.70 8.79 -0.06
CA HIS A 332 -20.47 10.03 -0.16
C HIS A 332 -21.09 10.40 1.18
N THR A 333 -21.60 9.42 1.90
CA THR A 333 -22.37 9.63 3.14
C THR A 333 -21.61 9.36 4.41
N GLY A 334 -20.46 8.64 4.35
CA GLY A 334 -19.71 8.18 5.53
C GLY A 334 -20.42 7.07 6.32
N ARG A 335 -21.51 6.51 5.79
CA ARG A 335 -22.27 5.45 6.48
C ARG A 335 -21.64 4.09 6.25
N GLN A 336 -21.60 3.28 7.30
CA GLN A 336 -21.21 1.88 7.19
C GLN A 336 -22.22 1.13 6.33
N THR A 337 -21.72 0.50 5.26
CA THR A 337 -22.50 -0.38 4.39
C THR A 337 -22.29 -1.85 4.74
N TRP A 338 -21.11 -2.17 5.27
CA TRP A 338 -20.70 -3.53 5.55
C TRP A 338 -19.65 -3.58 6.66
N LYS A 339 -19.62 -4.69 7.39
CA LYS A 339 -18.62 -4.99 8.42
C LYS A 339 -18.43 -6.51 8.47
N PHE A 340 -17.17 -6.95 8.55
CA PHE A 340 -16.83 -8.36 8.62
C PHE A 340 -15.82 -8.61 9.74
N PRO A 341 -16.10 -9.56 10.67
CA PRO A 341 -15.18 -9.89 11.76
C PRO A 341 -14.03 -10.76 11.25
N THR A 342 -12.85 -10.51 11.75
CA THR A 342 -11.67 -11.37 11.68
C THR A 342 -11.30 -11.87 13.07
N MET A 343 -10.39 -12.82 13.19
CA MET A 343 -9.99 -13.36 14.51
C MET A 343 -8.85 -12.56 15.15
N ASN A 344 -8.27 -11.59 14.43
CA ASN A 344 -7.20 -10.72 14.95
C ASN A 344 -7.18 -9.39 14.17
N MET A 345 -6.32 -8.46 14.58
CA MET A 345 -6.15 -7.13 14.00
C MET A 345 -5.97 -7.17 12.47
N VAL A 346 -6.50 -6.14 11.81
CA VAL A 346 -6.38 -5.97 10.35
C VAL A 346 -5.68 -4.64 10.08
N ASP A 347 -4.38 -4.69 9.89
CA ASP A 347 -3.52 -3.56 9.48
C ASP A 347 -3.09 -3.63 8.01
N SER A 348 -3.27 -4.77 7.37
CA SER A 348 -3.17 -4.90 5.91
C SER A 348 -4.18 -4.00 5.20
N SER A 349 -3.77 -3.37 4.08
CA SER A 349 -4.68 -2.62 3.23
C SER A 349 -5.24 -3.53 2.13
N ALA A 350 -6.51 -3.34 1.78
CA ALA A 350 -7.16 -4.17 0.78
C ALA A 350 -6.57 -3.92 -0.64
N ALA A 351 -6.46 -4.98 -1.43
CA ALA A 351 -6.30 -4.89 -2.88
C ALA A 351 -7.66 -5.14 -3.53
N ILE A 352 -8.06 -4.30 -4.49
CA ILE A 352 -9.33 -4.43 -5.22
C ILE A 352 -9.02 -4.62 -6.70
N ALA A 353 -9.28 -5.82 -7.21
CA ALA A 353 -9.00 -6.19 -8.59
C ALA A 353 -9.98 -7.27 -9.07
N SER A 354 -10.34 -7.27 -10.36
CA SER A 354 -11.15 -8.32 -10.99
C SER A 354 -12.46 -8.62 -10.24
N SER A 355 -13.15 -7.59 -9.78
CA SER A 355 -14.39 -7.67 -8.98
C SER A 355 -14.27 -8.44 -7.67
N MET A 356 -13.06 -8.54 -7.14
CA MET A 356 -12.73 -9.13 -5.85
C MET A 356 -11.94 -8.17 -4.99
N MET A 357 -12.02 -8.38 -3.67
CA MET A 357 -11.21 -7.72 -2.66
C MET A 357 -10.38 -8.77 -1.93
N PHE A 358 -9.12 -8.46 -1.73
CA PHE A 358 -8.12 -9.30 -1.06
C PHE A 358 -7.55 -8.53 0.12
N ILE A 359 -7.59 -9.10 1.30
CA ILE A 359 -7.06 -8.44 2.50
C ILE A 359 -6.51 -9.48 3.48
N GLY A 360 -5.38 -9.18 4.08
CA GLY A 360 -4.74 -10.02 5.08
C GLY A 360 -5.11 -9.62 6.50
N SER A 361 -5.00 -10.55 7.44
CA SER A 361 -5.15 -10.30 8.87
C SER A 361 -4.00 -10.93 9.66
N ARG A 362 -3.77 -10.45 10.86
CA ARG A 362 -2.81 -11.04 11.79
C ARG A 362 -3.26 -12.40 12.34
N ASP A 363 -4.49 -12.83 12.08
CA ASP A 363 -4.95 -14.20 12.37
C ASP A 363 -4.33 -15.26 11.46
N GLY A 364 -3.58 -14.85 10.44
CA GLY A 364 -2.89 -15.75 9.51
C GLY A 364 -3.68 -16.04 8.23
N LEU A 365 -4.82 -15.42 8.05
CA LEU A 365 -5.70 -15.66 6.93
C LEU A 365 -5.62 -14.54 5.87
N LEU A 366 -5.54 -14.94 4.62
CA LEU A 366 -5.87 -14.10 3.48
C LEU A 366 -7.37 -14.28 3.19
N TYR A 367 -8.13 -13.21 3.31
CA TYR A 367 -9.57 -13.16 3.02
C TYR A 367 -9.80 -12.69 1.60
N VAL A 368 -10.68 -13.36 0.88
CA VAL A 368 -11.09 -13.02 -0.48
C VAL A 368 -12.60 -12.84 -0.53
N PHE A 369 -13.01 -11.62 -0.89
CA PHE A 369 -14.41 -11.25 -1.01
C PHE A 369 -14.77 -10.90 -2.45
N GLY A 370 -16.04 -11.04 -2.79
CA GLY A 370 -16.56 -10.68 -4.10
C GLY A 370 -18.07 -10.80 -4.17
N SER A 371 -18.61 -10.79 -5.37
CA SER A 371 -20.03 -11.03 -5.62
C SER A 371 -20.26 -12.52 -5.84
N GLU A 372 -21.25 -13.14 -5.17
CA GLU A 372 -21.66 -14.53 -5.43
C GLU A 372 -22.09 -14.77 -6.88
N THR A 373 -22.48 -13.69 -7.57
CA THR A 373 -22.80 -13.69 -9.00
C THR A 373 -21.64 -13.23 -9.87
N ALA A 374 -20.40 -13.21 -9.34
CA ALA A 374 -19.25 -13.04 -10.20
C ALA A 374 -19.31 -14.17 -11.24
N PRO A 375 -19.42 -13.87 -12.54
CA PRO A 375 -19.54 -14.90 -13.54
C PRO A 375 -18.34 -15.83 -13.40
N HIS A 376 -18.55 -17.13 -13.68
CA HIS A 376 -17.52 -18.15 -13.74
C HIS A 376 -16.47 -17.88 -14.85
N TYR A 377 -16.10 -16.61 -15.05
CA TYR A 377 -15.11 -16.12 -16.03
C TYR A 377 -13.69 -16.10 -15.47
N ILE A 378 -13.38 -17.05 -14.59
CA ILE A 378 -12.01 -17.43 -14.34
C ILE A 378 -11.92 -18.95 -14.60
N ARG A 379 -12.08 -19.33 -15.86
CA ARG A 379 -11.61 -20.62 -16.36
C ARG A 379 -10.22 -20.47 -16.95
#